data_f8bf2a4e7bcf8de498a1f8ea4e1c093c
#
_entry.id   f8bf2a4e7bcf8de498a1f8ea4e1c093c
#
_cell.length_a   1.000
_cell.length_b   1.000
_cell.length_c   1.000
_cell.angle_alpha   90.00
_cell.angle_beta   90.00
_cell.angle_gamma   90.00
#
_symmetry.space_group_name_H-M   'P 1'
#
loop_
_entity.id
_entity.type
_entity.pdbx_description
1 polymer ?
#
loop_
_entity_poly.entity_id
_entity_poly.type
_entity_poly.pdbx_seq_one_letter_code
_entity_poly.pdbx_strand_id
1 'polypeptide(L)'
;MQRHSTLASTAVLLSSLLCAAVAHGQMDDKYQPNAESKKYPEGSSIERRTRMAAIAANPAYTRKFDLSGLPDYKPEGHPTGILRICGNNYIGDSPLGGWWKDAFEKLQPGITIQYDLQTAATAIPCLAFDKADIGITHEPSFYDYLSYQRLKGHTPTGITILTGSYDVVGWQNNMVIVVNKANPLTKISMTQLDGIFGSQRAGGWIATTWHPEFARGPERDIRTWGQLGVTGPLADKPIDTYGYSLRYATALEFSDKVLHSTDKWNENFLGFGNYTKPDGKTYLEADQIVDHVRDDPNGIGYVRYHPKFPTDIKILDVAETDAGPFVHYSMDTLQDHSYPLWGGQSFWIDIVPGRPVDPKIREFTRFVLSRQGQELLQKDGKYLPLDAATVQEGLKTLR
;
A
#
# COMPACT_ATOMS: atom_id res chain seq x y z
N MET A 1 25.05 -76.83 -12.10
CA MET A 1 24.42 -76.48 -13.33
C MET A 1 23.95 -75.03 -13.22
N GLN A 2 24.63 -74.21 -13.98
CA GLN A 2 24.52 -72.74 -14.05
C GLN A 2 23.32 -72.29 -14.83
N ARG A 3 22.95 -71.04 -14.55
CA ARG A 3 22.29 -70.03 -15.28
C ARG A 3 21.00 -69.58 -14.61
N HIS A 4 21.08 -68.41 -13.97
CA HIS A 4 20.08 -67.33 -13.99
C HIS A 4 20.50 -66.27 -12.98
N SER A 5 21.32 -65.30 -13.42
CA SER A 5 21.52 -64.02 -12.71
C SER A 5 22.22 -63.02 -13.63
N THR A 6 21.53 -62.44 -14.60
CA THR A 6 22.04 -61.25 -15.33
C THR A 6 20.97 -60.47 -16.09
N LEU A 7 19.71 -60.51 -15.70
CA LEU A 7 18.66 -59.71 -16.38
C LEU A 7 17.90 -58.72 -15.48
N ALA A 8 18.23 -58.62 -14.19
CA ALA A 8 17.51 -57.75 -13.27
C ALA A 8 18.14 -56.34 -13.08
N SER A 9 19.42 -56.16 -13.46
CA SER A 9 20.11 -54.89 -13.17
C SER A 9 20.02 -53.82 -14.26
N THR A 10 19.56 -54.17 -15.46
CA THR A 10 19.49 -53.21 -16.60
C THR A 10 18.12 -52.51 -16.71
N ALA A 11 17.07 -53.06 -16.11
CA ALA A 11 15.73 -52.48 -16.19
C ALA A 11 15.50 -51.34 -15.16
N VAL A 12 16.25 -51.36 -14.06
CA VAL A 12 16.10 -50.32 -13.00
C VAL A 12 16.82 -49.01 -13.36
N LEU A 13 17.86 -49.06 -14.18
CA LEU A 13 18.57 -47.82 -14.61
C LEU A 13 17.89 -47.11 -15.77
N LEU A 14 17.08 -47.77 -16.58
CA LEU A 14 16.30 -47.10 -17.65
C LEU A 14 15.03 -46.44 -17.11
N SER A 15 14.43 -46.92 -16.03
CA SER A 15 13.24 -46.29 -15.44
C SER A 15 13.54 -45.03 -14.66
N SER A 16 14.73 -44.89 -14.06
CA SER A 16 15.15 -43.68 -13.36
C SER A 16 15.56 -42.54 -14.31
N LEU A 17 16.02 -42.84 -15.51
CA LEU A 17 16.36 -41.84 -16.52
C LEU A 17 15.11 -41.31 -17.27
N LEU A 18 14.06 -42.10 -17.42
CA LEU A 18 12.81 -41.64 -18.02
C LEU A 18 12.00 -40.75 -17.07
N CYS A 19 12.03 -40.98 -15.76
CA CYS A 19 11.35 -40.11 -14.80
C CYS A 19 12.02 -38.74 -14.61
N ALA A 20 13.33 -38.64 -14.80
CA ALA A 20 14.03 -37.37 -14.72
C ALA A 20 13.82 -36.46 -15.98
N ALA A 21 13.63 -37.09 -17.15
CA ALA A 21 13.38 -36.35 -18.40
C ALA A 21 11.95 -35.81 -18.52
N VAL A 22 10.97 -36.50 -17.90
CA VAL A 22 9.55 -36.07 -17.93
C VAL A 22 9.28 -34.92 -16.95
N ALA A 23 10.07 -34.79 -15.87
CA ALA A 23 9.90 -33.74 -14.88
C ALA A 23 10.41 -32.34 -15.38
N HIS A 24 11.33 -32.32 -16.34
CA HIS A 24 11.87 -31.04 -16.86
C HIS A 24 11.08 -30.49 -18.07
N GLY A 25 10.37 -31.36 -18.82
CA GLY A 25 9.62 -30.91 -20.00
C GLY A 25 8.22 -30.35 -19.72
N GLN A 26 7.64 -30.64 -18.56
CA GLN A 26 6.27 -30.19 -18.24
C GLN A 26 6.20 -28.86 -17.50
N MET A 27 7.31 -28.34 -16.99
CA MET A 27 7.30 -27.02 -16.32
C MET A 27 7.44 -25.86 -17.31
N ASP A 28 8.12 -26.01 -18.44
CA ASP A 28 8.39 -24.93 -19.37
C ASP A 28 7.20 -24.53 -20.25
N ASP A 29 6.31 -25.48 -20.59
CA ASP A 29 5.15 -25.17 -21.44
C ASP A 29 3.96 -24.53 -20.67
N LYS A 30 3.88 -24.71 -19.38
CA LYS A 30 2.78 -24.18 -18.55
C LYS A 30 2.95 -22.69 -18.18
N TYR A 31 4.15 -22.15 -18.29
CA TYR A 31 4.48 -20.78 -17.90
C TYR A 31 5.06 -19.95 -19.05
N GLN A 32 4.95 -20.42 -20.28
CA GLN A 32 5.27 -19.57 -21.44
C GLN A 32 4.30 -18.40 -21.49
N PRO A 33 4.79 -17.14 -21.46
CA PRO A 33 3.92 -16.00 -21.64
C PRO A 33 3.16 -16.15 -22.96
N ASN A 34 1.83 -16.02 -22.94
CA ASN A 34 1.05 -16.05 -24.16
C ASN A 34 1.48 -14.93 -25.12
N ALA A 35 1.07 -15.00 -26.40
CA ALA A 35 1.48 -14.02 -27.41
C ALA A 35 1.11 -12.57 -27.05
N GLU A 36 0.07 -12.37 -26.22
CA GLU A 36 -0.32 -11.06 -25.72
C GLU A 36 0.61 -10.57 -24.60
N SER A 37 1.05 -11.45 -23.68
CA SER A 37 2.00 -11.07 -22.64
C SER A 37 3.39 -10.72 -23.20
N LYS A 38 3.75 -11.22 -24.39
CA LYS A 38 4.98 -10.84 -25.10
C LYS A 38 4.90 -9.44 -25.75
N LYS A 39 3.69 -8.93 -26.01
CA LYS A 39 3.51 -7.53 -26.47
C LYS A 39 3.76 -6.53 -25.33
N TYR A 40 3.87 -7.00 -24.10
CA TYR A 40 3.90 -6.18 -22.90
C TYR A 40 5.07 -6.62 -22.04
N PRO A 41 6.25 -6.02 -22.24
CA PRO A 41 7.42 -6.36 -21.43
C PRO A 41 7.09 -6.24 -19.93
N GLU A 42 7.58 -7.22 -19.17
CA GLU A 42 7.59 -7.22 -17.73
C GLU A 42 6.24 -7.36 -17.00
N GLY A 43 5.38 -8.28 -17.45
CA GLY A 43 4.19 -8.69 -16.67
C GLY A 43 3.13 -7.62 -16.43
N SER A 44 3.20 -6.49 -17.14
CA SER A 44 2.19 -5.45 -17.03
C SER A 44 0.90 -5.86 -17.71
N SER A 45 -0.21 -5.92 -16.98
CA SER A 45 -1.53 -6.13 -17.54
C SER A 45 -1.92 -4.98 -18.47
N ILE A 46 -2.86 -5.20 -19.38
CA ILE A 46 -3.47 -4.14 -20.23
C ILE A 46 -4.00 -3.02 -19.31
N GLU A 47 -4.60 -3.40 -18.19
CA GLU A 47 -5.12 -2.51 -17.16
C GLU A 47 -4.04 -1.58 -16.57
N ARG A 48 -2.87 -2.12 -16.24
CA ARG A 48 -1.72 -1.32 -15.77
C ARG A 48 -1.28 -0.29 -16.81
N ARG A 49 -1.24 -0.64 -18.09
CA ARG A 49 -0.84 0.28 -19.15
C ARG A 49 -1.82 1.38 -19.41
N THR A 50 -3.12 1.05 -19.47
CA THR A 50 -4.17 2.06 -19.60
C THR A 50 -4.10 3.05 -18.43
N ARG A 51 -3.87 2.52 -17.23
CA ARG A 51 -3.64 3.33 -16.04
C ARG A 51 -2.35 4.16 -16.17
N MET A 52 -1.23 3.58 -16.58
CA MET A 52 0.05 4.28 -16.69
C MET A 52 0.02 5.37 -17.78
N ALA A 53 -0.65 5.14 -18.91
CA ALA A 53 -0.83 6.17 -19.94
C ALA A 53 -1.65 7.36 -19.42
N ALA A 54 -2.71 7.09 -18.65
CA ALA A 54 -3.53 8.14 -18.02
C ALA A 54 -2.75 8.88 -16.91
N ILE A 55 -1.96 8.17 -16.12
CA ILE A 55 -1.16 8.69 -15.02
C ILE A 55 0.03 9.51 -15.53
N ALA A 56 0.69 9.10 -16.61
CA ALA A 56 1.81 9.84 -17.19
C ALA A 56 1.42 11.25 -17.67
N ALA A 57 0.13 11.47 -17.98
CA ALA A 57 -0.40 12.78 -18.34
C ALA A 57 -0.62 13.73 -17.16
N ASN A 58 -0.55 13.25 -15.91
CA ASN A 58 -0.73 14.12 -14.73
C ASN A 58 0.54 14.89 -14.42
N PRO A 59 0.45 16.21 -14.21
CA PRO A 59 1.62 17.03 -13.90
C PRO A 59 2.18 16.66 -12.52
N ALA A 60 3.49 16.66 -12.42
CA ALA A 60 4.18 16.59 -11.16
C ALA A 60 4.01 17.89 -10.35
N TYR A 61 4.23 17.83 -9.03
CA TYR A 61 4.23 19.03 -8.21
C TYR A 61 5.36 19.96 -8.59
N THR A 62 5.03 21.26 -8.64
CA THR A 62 6.02 22.32 -8.76
C THR A 62 6.35 22.97 -7.41
N ARG A 63 5.51 22.73 -6.39
CA ARG A 63 5.72 23.20 -5.02
C ARG A 63 7.02 22.63 -4.47
N LYS A 64 7.79 23.50 -3.78
CA LYS A 64 8.98 23.11 -3.01
C LYS A 64 8.66 23.12 -1.53
N PHE A 65 9.07 22.08 -0.86
CA PHE A 65 9.01 21.95 0.59
C PHE A 65 10.36 22.32 1.20
N ASP A 66 10.34 22.80 2.42
CA ASP A 66 11.56 23.08 3.15
C ASP A 66 12.15 21.76 3.70
N LEU A 67 13.30 21.37 3.16
CA LEU A 67 14.04 20.16 3.55
C LEU A 67 15.27 20.49 4.41
N SER A 68 15.44 21.74 4.84
CA SER A 68 16.62 22.19 5.60
C SER A 68 16.75 21.52 6.97
N GLY A 69 15.63 21.09 7.56
CA GLY A 69 15.59 20.35 8.82
C GLY A 69 16.01 18.88 8.72
N LEU A 70 16.19 18.34 7.50
CA LEU A 70 16.59 16.95 7.29
C LEU A 70 18.13 16.79 7.40
N PRO A 71 18.60 15.65 7.94
CA PRO A 71 20.03 15.41 8.04
C PRO A 71 20.66 15.19 6.66
N ASP A 72 21.89 15.64 6.48
CA ASP A 72 22.71 15.26 5.33
C ASP A 72 23.13 13.79 5.44
N TYR A 73 23.09 13.07 4.31
CA TYR A 73 23.68 11.74 4.26
C TYR A 73 25.20 11.81 4.37
N LYS A 74 25.71 11.10 5.36
CA LYS A 74 27.15 10.83 5.55
C LYS A 74 27.31 9.33 5.76
N PRO A 75 28.13 8.64 4.94
CA PRO A 75 28.42 7.22 5.15
C PRO A 75 28.92 6.96 6.58
N GLU A 76 28.36 5.97 7.26
CA GLU A 76 28.90 5.46 8.54
C GLU A 76 29.74 4.21 8.33
N GLY A 77 29.68 3.62 7.13
CA GLY A 77 30.48 2.49 6.71
C GLY A 77 30.47 2.37 5.19
N HIS A 78 31.25 1.41 4.69
CA HIS A 78 31.36 1.11 3.26
C HIS A 78 31.06 -0.37 3.01
N PRO A 79 29.81 -0.82 3.23
CA PRO A 79 29.41 -2.18 2.95
C PRO A 79 29.53 -2.49 1.45
N THR A 80 29.64 -3.78 1.12
CA THR A 80 29.75 -4.23 -0.27
C THR A 80 28.74 -5.31 -0.57
N GLY A 81 28.42 -5.48 -1.85
CA GLY A 81 27.53 -6.54 -2.34
C GLY A 81 26.26 -6.03 -2.99
N ILE A 82 25.30 -6.92 -3.18
CA ILE A 82 24.03 -6.62 -3.82
C ILE A 82 23.01 -6.26 -2.73
N LEU A 83 22.23 -5.21 -2.98
CA LEU A 83 21.03 -4.84 -2.23
C LEU A 83 19.81 -5.07 -3.11
N ARG A 84 19.01 -6.05 -2.76
CA ARG A 84 17.81 -6.48 -3.51
C ARG A 84 16.59 -5.78 -2.95
N ILE A 85 15.81 -5.13 -3.81
CA ILE A 85 14.64 -4.36 -3.42
C ILE A 85 13.46 -4.77 -4.29
N CYS A 86 12.34 -5.13 -3.66
CA CYS A 86 11.14 -5.65 -4.31
C CYS A 86 9.92 -4.84 -3.88
N GLY A 87 8.87 -4.84 -4.69
CA GLY A 87 7.58 -4.26 -4.27
C GLY A 87 7.01 -3.21 -5.21
N ASN A 88 6.70 -2.05 -4.67
CA ASN A 88 5.90 -1.02 -5.32
C ASN A 88 6.46 -0.58 -6.69
N ASN A 89 5.70 -0.88 -7.74
CA ASN A 89 6.07 -0.55 -9.12
C ASN A 89 6.13 0.95 -9.39
N TYR A 90 5.38 1.80 -8.68
CA TYR A 90 5.37 3.25 -8.93
C TYR A 90 6.72 3.93 -8.67
N ILE A 91 7.56 3.33 -7.82
CA ILE A 91 8.95 3.79 -7.62
C ILE A 91 9.80 3.55 -8.88
N GLY A 92 9.54 2.46 -9.62
CA GLY A 92 10.19 2.16 -10.90
C GLY A 92 9.49 2.77 -12.11
N ASP A 93 8.21 3.09 -12.00
CA ASP A 93 7.41 3.70 -13.06
C ASP A 93 7.70 5.22 -13.19
N SER A 94 8.30 5.83 -12.16
CA SER A 94 8.88 7.19 -12.18
C SER A 94 10.41 7.11 -12.22
N PRO A 95 11.12 8.21 -12.51
CA PRO A 95 12.58 8.25 -12.45
C PRO A 95 13.17 8.05 -11.05
N LEU A 96 12.36 8.17 -9.99
CA LEU A 96 12.80 8.23 -8.59
C LEU A 96 13.68 7.04 -8.20
N GLY A 97 13.25 5.81 -8.51
CA GLY A 97 14.01 4.61 -8.18
C GLY A 97 15.41 4.61 -8.82
N GLY A 98 15.47 5.00 -10.09
CA GLY A 98 16.74 5.15 -10.82
C GLY A 98 17.63 6.24 -10.20
N TRP A 99 17.09 7.41 -9.86
CA TRP A 99 17.85 8.49 -9.26
C TRP A 99 18.38 8.14 -7.85
N TRP A 100 17.58 7.46 -7.03
CA TRP A 100 18.05 6.96 -5.73
C TRP A 100 19.21 5.97 -5.90
N LYS A 101 19.06 5.01 -6.83
CA LYS A 101 20.11 4.04 -7.15
C LYS A 101 21.39 4.74 -7.59
N ASP A 102 21.32 5.58 -8.62
CA ASP A 102 22.50 6.23 -9.23
C ASP A 102 23.22 7.15 -8.23
N ALA A 103 22.47 7.89 -7.42
CA ALA A 103 23.05 8.78 -6.41
C ALA A 103 23.69 7.99 -5.27
N PHE A 104 23.03 6.93 -4.79
CA PHE A 104 23.55 6.11 -3.69
C PHE A 104 24.78 5.30 -4.10
N GLU A 105 24.78 4.67 -5.28
CA GLU A 105 25.93 3.88 -5.76
C GLU A 105 27.18 4.74 -5.99
N LYS A 106 27.03 6.03 -6.28
CA LYS A 106 28.17 6.99 -6.31
C LYS A 106 28.76 7.24 -4.93
N LEU A 107 27.93 7.25 -3.89
CA LEU A 107 28.35 7.47 -2.50
C LEU A 107 28.84 6.19 -1.83
N GLN A 108 28.34 5.04 -2.28
CA GLN A 108 28.63 3.70 -1.79
C GLN A 108 29.00 2.76 -2.96
N PRO A 109 30.15 2.93 -3.61
CA PRO A 109 30.51 2.23 -4.85
C PRO A 109 30.68 0.72 -4.67
N GLY A 110 30.71 0.22 -3.43
CA GLY A 110 30.74 -1.21 -3.13
C GLY A 110 29.37 -1.88 -3.19
N ILE A 111 28.27 -1.12 -3.30
CA ILE A 111 26.91 -1.65 -3.33
C ILE A 111 26.35 -1.58 -4.76
N THR A 112 25.64 -2.63 -5.16
CA THR A 112 24.83 -2.65 -6.40
C THR A 112 23.38 -2.87 -6.03
N ILE A 113 22.50 -1.91 -6.36
CA ILE A 113 21.05 -2.03 -6.13
C ILE A 113 20.42 -2.80 -7.30
N GLN A 114 19.63 -3.82 -6.94
CA GLN A 114 18.80 -4.58 -7.88
C GLN A 114 17.34 -4.42 -7.49
N TYR A 115 16.53 -3.89 -8.42
CA TYR A 115 15.09 -3.70 -8.28
C TYR A 115 14.30 -4.83 -8.93
N ASP A 116 13.28 -5.32 -8.22
CA ASP A 116 12.16 -6.14 -8.72
C ASP A 116 10.85 -5.50 -8.30
N LEU A 117 10.47 -4.41 -8.97
CA LEU A 117 9.33 -3.55 -8.60
C LEU A 117 8.09 -3.88 -9.44
N GLN A 118 7.48 -5.04 -9.20
CA GLN A 118 6.31 -5.51 -9.95
C GLN A 118 4.98 -4.96 -9.41
N THR A 119 4.80 -5.02 -8.10
CA THR A 119 3.60 -4.54 -7.39
C THR A 119 3.88 -4.47 -5.89
N ALA A 120 3.21 -3.56 -5.19
CA ALA A 120 3.29 -3.45 -3.73
C ALA A 120 3.00 -4.79 -3.02
N ALA A 121 2.13 -5.63 -3.58
CA ALA A 121 1.78 -6.93 -3.01
C ALA A 121 2.94 -7.95 -2.95
N THR A 122 4.04 -7.73 -3.68
CA THR A 122 5.21 -8.62 -3.65
C THR A 122 6.19 -8.28 -2.53
N ALA A 123 6.10 -7.12 -1.91
CA ALA A 123 7.07 -6.62 -0.94
C ALA A 123 7.28 -7.56 0.24
N ILE A 124 6.22 -7.90 0.97
CA ILE A 124 6.31 -8.77 2.14
C ILE A 124 6.62 -10.24 1.77
N PRO A 125 6.00 -10.84 0.74
CA PRO A 125 6.43 -12.15 0.25
C PRO A 125 7.92 -12.23 -0.14
N CYS A 126 8.45 -11.22 -0.84
CA CYS A 126 9.88 -11.21 -1.19
C CYS A 126 10.79 -11.24 0.04
N LEU A 127 10.46 -10.48 1.09
CA LEU A 127 11.18 -10.51 2.36
C LEU A 127 11.04 -11.86 3.05
N ALA A 128 9.81 -12.39 3.14
CA ALA A 128 9.51 -13.64 3.82
C ALA A 128 10.29 -14.83 3.24
N PHE A 129 10.53 -14.82 1.94
CA PHE A 129 11.25 -15.88 1.22
C PHE A 129 12.71 -15.52 0.88
N ASP A 130 13.30 -14.51 1.49
CA ASP A 130 14.69 -14.06 1.29
C ASP A 130 15.03 -13.71 -0.17
N LYS A 131 14.04 -13.27 -0.94
CA LYS A 131 14.23 -12.81 -2.33
C LYS A 131 14.63 -11.35 -2.42
N ALA A 132 14.31 -10.57 -1.39
CA ALA A 132 14.74 -9.17 -1.27
C ALA A 132 15.26 -8.89 0.15
N ASP A 133 16.07 -7.85 0.24
CA ASP A 133 16.60 -7.31 1.49
C ASP A 133 15.71 -6.16 2.00
N ILE A 134 14.99 -5.48 1.07
CA ILE A 134 14.01 -4.43 1.37
C ILE A 134 12.74 -4.69 0.54
N GLY A 135 11.58 -4.62 1.18
CA GLY A 135 10.29 -4.56 0.51
C GLY A 135 9.76 -3.12 0.49
N ILE A 136 9.18 -2.66 -0.62
CA ILE A 136 8.53 -1.34 -0.69
C ILE A 136 7.03 -1.52 -0.83
N THR A 137 6.28 -1.11 0.19
CA THR A 137 4.82 -1.12 0.16
C THR A 137 4.26 -0.11 1.18
N HIS A 138 2.96 0.18 1.08
CA HIS A 138 2.18 0.79 2.15
C HIS A 138 2.12 -0.14 3.38
N GLU A 139 1.27 0.14 4.35
CA GLU A 139 1.06 -0.74 5.51
C GLU A 139 0.65 -2.15 5.04
N PRO A 140 1.32 -3.24 5.50
CA PRO A 140 0.94 -4.60 5.20
C PRO A 140 -0.41 -4.95 5.82
N SER A 141 -1.16 -5.80 5.15
CA SER A 141 -2.38 -6.36 5.73
C SER A 141 -2.07 -7.30 6.91
N PHE A 142 -3.08 -7.54 7.75
CA PHE A 142 -3.00 -8.58 8.79
C PHE A 142 -2.46 -9.92 8.27
N TYR A 143 -2.87 -10.33 7.07
CA TYR A 143 -2.42 -11.60 6.48
C TYR A 143 -0.97 -11.58 6.02
N ASP A 144 -0.46 -10.43 5.58
CA ASP A 144 0.95 -10.25 5.26
C ASP A 144 1.81 -10.38 6.52
N TYR A 145 1.44 -9.68 7.59
CA TYR A 145 2.09 -9.77 8.90
C TYR A 145 2.06 -11.21 9.44
N LEU A 146 0.90 -11.87 9.42
CA LEU A 146 0.73 -13.24 9.91
C LEU A 146 1.59 -14.23 9.13
N SER A 147 1.61 -14.10 7.80
CA SER A 147 2.40 -14.99 6.93
C SER A 147 3.89 -14.81 7.17
N TYR A 148 4.34 -13.55 7.27
CA TYR A 148 5.73 -13.23 7.57
C TYR A 148 6.15 -13.76 8.94
N GLN A 149 5.36 -13.49 9.98
CA GLN A 149 5.65 -13.95 11.36
C GLN A 149 5.73 -15.47 11.48
N ARG A 150 4.88 -16.21 10.75
CA ARG A 150 4.92 -17.68 10.74
C ARG A 150 6.21 -18.22 10.12
N LEU A 151 6.80 -17.51 9.16
CA LEU A 151 8.04 -17.92 8.50
C LEU A 151 9.29 -17.44 9.25
N LYS A 152 9.27 -16.25 9.81
CA LYS A 152 10.44 -15.58 10.40
C LYS A 152 10.46 -15.58 11.93
N GLY A 153 9.33 -15.84 12.59
CA GLY A 153 9.21 -15.84 14.06
C GLY A 153 8.99 -14.44 14.66
N HIS A 154 9.00 -13.38 13.86
CA HIS A 154 8.73 -11.98 14.23
C HIS A 154 8.07 -11.23 13.06
N THR A 155 7.55 -10.03 13.31
CA THR A 155 6.97 -9.18 12.26
C THR A 155 8.07 -8.40 11.53
N PRO A 156 7.85 -8.02 10.25
CA PRO A 156 8.77 -7.12 9.55
C PRO A 156 8.69 -5.72 10.17
N THR A 157 9.74 -4.93 10.02
CA THR A 157 9.80 -3.56 10.51
C THR A 157 9.62 -2.57 9.37
N GLY A 158 8.65 -1.66 9.50
CA GLY A 158 8.37 -0.60 8.55
C GLY A 158 9.11 0.70 8.89
N ILE A 159 9.63 1.36 7.87
CA ILE A 159 10.23 2.70 7.97
C ILE A 159 9.64 3.55 6.85
N THR A 160 8.83 4.54 7.19
CA THR A 160 8.21 5.45 6.21
C THR A 160 9.28 6.21 5.43
N ILE A 161 9.21 6.16 4.10
CA ILE A 161 10.20 6.77 3.20
C ILE A 161 9.64 7.92 2.37
N LEU A 162 8.31 8.02 2.27
CA LEU A 162 7.63 9.07 1.54
C LEU A 162 6.16 9.14 1.93
N THR A 163 5.54 10.29 1.72
CA THR A 163 4.09 10.49 1.87
C THR A 163 3.41 10.38 0.50
N GLY A 164 2.22 9.80 0.48
CA GLY A 164 1.41 9.67 -0.72
C GLY A 164 1.06 11.03 -1.32
N SER A 165 0.90 11.04 -2.63
CA SER A 165 0.51 12.23 -3.38
C SER A 165 -0.79 12.85 -2.87
N TYR A 166 -0.88 14.17 -2.94
CA TYR A 166 -2.14 14.88 -2.71
C TYR A 166 -3.15 14.61 -3.83
N ASP A 167 -2.77 14.82 -5.10
CA ASP A 167 -3.66 14.77 -6.26
C ASP A 167 -3.06 14.13 -7.53
N VAL A 168 -1.82 13.66 -7.51
CA VAL A 168 -1.23 12.95 -8.66
C VAL A 168 -1.78 11.53 -8.72
N VAL A 169 -2.73 11.31 -9.62
CA VAL A 169 -3.43 10.01 -9.78
C VAL A 169 -2.44 8.87 -9.94
N GLY A 170 -2.63 7.81 -9.16
CA GLY A 170 -1.78 6.63 -9.11
C GLY A 170 -0.72 6.66 -8.01
N TRP A 171 -0.26 7.84 -7.58
CA TRP A 171 0.70 7.99 -6.48
C TRP A 171 0.03 8.35 -5.15
N GLN A 172 -1.32 8.50 -5.11
CA GLN A 172 -2.04 8.72 -3.85
C GLN A 172 -2.10 7.43 -3.04
N ASN A 173 -1.77 7.56 -1.77
CA ASN A 173 -2.00 6.53 -0.76
C ASN A 173 -2.99 7.02 0.30
N ASN A 174 -3.44 8.27 0.18
CA ASN A 174 -4.35 8.92 1.12
C ASN A 174 -5.80 8.64 0.75
N MET A 175 -6.67 8.62 1.74
CA MET A 175 -8.11 8.46 1.53
C MET A 175 -8.85 9.70 2.01
N VAL A 176 -9.93 10.05 1.32
CA VAL A 176 -10.86 11.11 1.71
C VAL A 176 -12.24 10.52 1.98
N ILE A 177 -12.97 11.14 2.89
CA ILE A 177 -14.37 10.81 3.16
C ILE A 177 -15.25 11.79 2.40
N VAL A 178 -16.15 11.25 1.60
CA VAL A 178 -17.00 12.03 0.70
C VAL A 178 -18.47 11.80 0.98
N VAL A 179 -19.26 12.87 0.86
CA VAL A 179 -20.70 12.84 0.92
C VAL A 179 -21.28 13.70 -0.22
N ASN A 180 -22.57 13.51 -0.52
CA ASN A 180 -23.26 14.40 -1.43
C ASN A 180 -23.20 15.84 -0.93
N LYS A 181 -23.06 16.82 -1.83
CA LYS A 181 -22.95 18.23 -1.48
C LYS A 181 -24.13 18.78 -0.68
N ALA A 182 -25.33 18.22 -0.90
CA ALA A 182 -26.54 18.59 -0.16
C ALA A 182 -26.54 18.08 1.29
N ASN A 183 -25.72 17.11 1.65
CA ASN A 183 -25.59 16.63 3.03
C ASN A 183 -25.03 17.73 3.92
N PRO A 184 -25.64 18.08 5.07
CA PRO A 184 -25.16 19.19 5.92
C PRO A 184 -23.87 18.86 6.68
N LEU A 185 -23.48 17.58 6.81
CA LEU A 185 -22.26 17.19 7.53
C LEU A 185 -21.01 17.78 6.86
N THR A 186 -20.08 18.33 7.65
CA THR A 186 -18.82 18.93 7.13
C THR A 186 -17.57 18.28 7.72
N LYS A 187 -17.72 17.50 8.76
CA LYS A 187 -16.62 16.89 9.52
C LYS A 187 -17.03 15.58 10.14
N ILE A 188 -16.07 14.69 10.37
CA ILE A 188 -16.28 13.35 10.94
C ILE A 188 -15.03 12.88 11.69
N SER A 189 -15.20 12.05 12.73
CA SER A 189 -14.07 11.43 13.43
C SER A 189 -13.81 9.99 12.97
N MET A 190 -12.61 9.46 13.24
CA MET A 190 -12.28 8.05 13.02
C MET A 190 -13.21 7.14 13.83
N THR A 191 -13.59 7.55 15.06
CA THR A 191 -14.57 6.82 15.89
C THR A 191 -15.94 6.74 15.22
N GLN A 192 -16.41 7.84 14.62
CA GLN A 192 -17.67 7.86 13.90
C GLN A 192 -17.60 7.05 12.60
N LEU A 193 -16.47 7.10 11.89
CA LEU A 193 -16.24 6.25 10.70
C LEU A 193 -16.30 4.76 11.06
N ASP A 194 -15.70 4.37 12.18
CA ASP A 194 -15.85 3.01 12.70
C ASP A 194 -17.30 2.66 12.99
N GLY A 195 -18.06 3.56 13.57
CA GLY A 195 -19.50 3.38 13.80
C GLY A 195 -20.30 3.17 12.52
N ILE A 196 -19.96 3.88 11.45
CA ILE A 196 -20.64 3.87 10.16
C ILE A 196 -20.24 2.65 9.31
N PHE A 197 -18.94 2.47 9.10
CA PHE A 197 -18.42 1.44 8.19
C PHE A 197 -18.20 0.09 8.88
N GLY A 198 -18.15 0.07 10.21
CA GLY A 198 -17.94 -1.15 10.99
C GLY A 198 -19.21 -1.72 11.61
N SER A 199 -19.07 -2.92 12.18
CA SER A 199 -20.04 -3.61 13.01
C SER A 199 -19.43 -4.04 14.35
N GLN A 200 -20.24 -4.64 15.23
CA GLN A 200 -19.79 -5.13 16.53
C GLN A 200 -18.57 -6.07 16.41
N ARG A 201 -17.64 -5.96 17.36
CA ARG A 201 -16.44 -6.81 17.42
C ARG A 201 -15.93 -6.97 18.85
N ALA A 202 -15.22 -8.07 19.12
CA ALA A 202 -14.65 -8.39 20.44
C ALA A 202 -13.25 -7.81 20.67
N GLY A 203 -12.69 -7.11 19.70
CA GLY A 203 -11.35 -6.52 19.74
C GLY A 203 -10.85 -6.21 18.33
N GLY A 204 -9.55 -5.98 18.16
CA GLY A 204 -8.92 -5.71 16.88
C GLY A 204 -7.46 -6.12 16.89
N TRP A 205 -6.74 -5.76 15.83
CA TRP A 205 -5.35 -6.15 15.64
C TRP A 205 -4.45 -4.93 15.43
N ILE A 206 -3.25 -4.98 15.99
CA ILE A 206 -2.11 -4.18 15.55
C ILE A 206 -1.06 -5.19 15.08
N ALA A 207 -0.74 -5.18 13.80
CA ALA A 207 0.00 -6.24 13.15
C ALA A 207 -0.64 -7.62 13.47
N THR A 208 0.01 -8.48 14.27
CA THR A 208 -0.50 -9.79 14.67
C THR A 208 -0.88 -9.86 16.15
N THR A 209 -0.83 -8.76 16.89
CA THR A 209 -1.20 -8.70 18.31
C THR A 209 -2.68 -8.37 18.46
N TRP A 210 -3.38 -9.18 19.25
CA TRP A 210 -4.79 -8.94 19.56
C TRP A 210 -4.95 -7.88 20.65
N HIS A 211 -5.86 -6.94 20.42
CA HIS A 211 -6.18 -5.82 21.27
C HIS A 211 -7.65 -5.84 21.68
N PRO A 212 -8.01 -6.38 22.86
CA PRO A 212 -9.40 -6.43 23.31
C PRO A 212 -9.99 -5.04 23.58
N GLU A 213 -9.19 -4.02 23.83
CA GLU A 213 -9.63 -2.63 24.03
C GLU A 213 -10.27 -2.02 22.77
N PHE A 214 -10.07 -2.60 21.59
CA PHE A 214 -10.77 -2.23 20.37
C PHE A 214 -12.15 -2.89 20.24
N ALA A 215 -12.64 -3.56 21.30
CA ALA A 215 -13.99 -4.10 21.33
C ALA A 215 -15.03 -2.99 21.16
N ARG A 216 -16.05 -3.28 20.37
CA ARG A 216 -17.16 -2.36 20.12
C ARG A 216 -18.48 -3.14 20.05
N GLY A 217 -19.46 -2.73 20.88
CA GLY A 217 -20.80 -3.31 20.82
C GLY A 217 -21.70 -2.62 19.77
N PRO A 218 -22.88 -3.20 19.52
CA PRO A 218 -23.82 -2.68 18.52
C PRO A 218 -24.42 -1.31 18.90
N GLU A 219 -24.37 -0.92 20.16
CA GLU A 219 -24.81 0.40 20.65
C GLU A 219 -23.98 1.56 20.08
N ARG A 220 -22.82 1.28 19.54
CA ARG A 220 -21.95 2.25 18.87
C ARG A 220 -22.12 2.24 17.35
N ASP A 221 -23.04 1.43 16.82
CA ASP A 221 -23.34 1.45 15.39
C ASP A 221 -24.06 2.74 15.02
N ILE A 222 -23.56 3.41 13.98
CA ILE A 222 -24.15 4.61 13.42
C ILE A 222 -24.78 4.22 12.09
N ARG A 223 -26.09 4.25 12.03
CA ARG A 223 -26.88 3.79 10.88
C ARG A 223 -27.78 4.86 10.31
N THR A 224 -27.97 5.99 11.03
CA THR A 224 -28.76 7.14 10.57
C THR A 224 -27.99 8.44 10.72
N TRP A 225 -28.30 9.40 9.88
CA TRP A 225 -27.65 10.71 9.91
C TRP A 225 -27.91 11.50 11.18
N GLY A 226 -29.07 11.29 11.83
CA GLY A 226 -29.40 11.92 13.11
C GLY A 226 -28.47 11.55 14.25
N GLN A 227 -27.89 10.33 14.22
CA GLN A 227 -26.89 9.91 15.20
C GLN A 227 -25.57 10.72 15.09
N LEU A 228 -25.35 11.38 13.95
CA LEU A 228 -24.24 12.32 13.73
C LEU A 228 -24.62 13.79 14.00
N GLY A 229 -25.80 14.03 14.58
CA GLY A 229 -26.30 15.37 14.85
C GLY A 229 -26.90 16.10 13.64
N VAL A 230 -27.10 15.41 12.52
CA VAL A 230 -27.81 15.96 11.36
C VAL A 230 -29.29 16.08 11.70
N THR A 231 -29.89 17.23 11.36
CA THR A 231 -31.32 17.52 11.61
C THR A 231 -32.11 17.64 10.31
N GLY A 232 -33.44 17.70 10.42
CA GLY A 232 -34.34 17.85 9.27
C GLY A 232 -34.60 16.54 8.52
N PRO A 233 -34.96 16.59 7.24
CA PRO A 233 -35.44 15.41 6.48
C PRO A 233 -34.43 14.27 6.34
N LEU A 234 -33.14 14.55 6.53
CA LEU A 234 -32.07 13.57 6.42
C LEU A 234 -31.84 12.81 7.75
N ALA A 235 -32.27 13.35 8.89
CA ALA A 235 -31.96 12.79 10.23
C ALA A 235 -32.31 11.32 10.36
N ASP A 236 -33.52 10.94 9.95
CA ASP A 236 -34.02 9.55 10.08
C ASP A 236 -33.68 8.65 8.88
N LYS A 237 -32.93 9.19 7.91
CA LYS A 237 -32.52 8.39 6.74
C LYS A 237 -31.35 7.47 7.10
N PRO A 238 -31.35 6.24 6.54
CA PRO A 238 -30.20 5.35 6.68
C PRO A 238 -28.96 5.98 6.04
N ILE A 239 -27.81 5.58 6.52
CA ILE A 239 -26.51 5.91 5.91
C ILE A 239 -26.13 4.76 4.99
N ASP A 240 -26.07 5.02 3.68
CA ASP A 240 -25.59 4.08 2.67
C ASP A 240 -24.08 4.20 2.52
N THR A 241 -23.36 3.09 2.68
CA THR A 241 -21.90 3.08 2.79
C THR A 241 -21.24 2.54 1.53
N TYR A 242 -20.31 3.33 0.94
CA TYR A 242 -19.64 3.05 -0.32
C TYR A 242 -18.12 3.04 -0.16
N GLY A 243 -17.44 2.10 -0.81
CA GLY A 243 -15.99 2.03 -0.77
C GLY A 243 -15.41 0.99 -1.73
N TYR A 244 -14.15 0.66 -1.53
CA TYR A 244 -13.47 -0.33 -2.35
C TYR A 244 -13.86 -1.76 -1.95
N SER A 245 -13.99 -2.65 -2.93
CA SER A 245 -14.13 -4.09 -2.68
C SER A 245 -12.94 -4.62 -1.87
N LEU A 246 -13.20 -5.54 -0.94
CA LEU A 246 -12.20 -6.10 -0.01
C LEU A 246 -11.00 -6.80 -0.69
N ARG A 247 -11.04 -7.01 -1.99
CA ARG A 247 -9.88 -7.50 -2.77
C ARG A 247 -8.83 -6.44 -3.07
N TYR A 248 -9.10 -5.17 -2.79
CA TYR A 248 -8.17 -4.06 -3.02
C TYR A 248 -7.43 -3.68 -1.74
N ALA A 249 -6.15 -3.38 -1.88
CA ALA A 249 -5.32 -2.92 -0.77
C ALA A 249 -5.92 -1.68 -0.07
N THR A 250 -6.57 -0.78 -0.81
CA THR A 250 -7.23 0.41 -0.24
C THR A 250 -8.31 0.06 0.79
N ALA A 251 -9.06 -1.04 0.57
CA ALA A 251 -10.05 -1.50 1.55
C ALA A 251 -9.37 -2.07 2.81
N LEU A 252 -8.25 -2.77 2.64
CA LEU A 252 -7.46 -3.30 3.76
C LEU A 252 -6.83 -2.16 4.57
N GLU A 253 -6.27 -1.15 3.89
CA GLU A 253 -5.73 0.06 4.53
C GLU A 253 -6.82 0.83 5.31
N PHE A 254 -8.04 0.93 4.77
CA PHE A 254 -9.16 1.54 5.49
C PHE A 254 -9.56 0.71 6.70
N SER A 255 -9.64 -0.62 6.55
CA SER A 255 -9.91 -1.52 7.67
C SER A 255 -8.85 -1.41 8.76
N ASP A 256 -7.58 -1.31 8.40
CA ASP A 256 -6.49 -1.14 9.35
C ASP A 256 -6.65 0.14 10.18
N LYS A 257 -6.84 1.28 9.51
CA LYS A 257 -6.95 2.59 10.16
C LYS A 257 -8.25 2.81 10.93
N VAL A 258 -9.37 2.29 10.42
CA VAL A 258 -10.73 2.61 10.93
C VAL A 258 -11.35 1.43 11.69
N LEU A 259 -11.19 0.21 11.18
CA LEU A 259 -11.81 -0.99 11.75
C LEU A 259 -10.82 -1.86 12.55
N HIS A 260 -9.61 -1.34 12.83
CA HIS A 260 -8.57 -2.01 13.61
C HIS A 260 -8.18 -3.38 13.04
N SER A 261 -7.93 -3.44 11.73
CA SER A 261 -7.54 -4.66 10.98
C SER A 261 -8.51 -5.82 11.14
N THR A 262 -9.81 -5.55 11.30
CA THR A 262 -10.84 -6.59 11.40
C THR A 262 -11.64 -6.73 10.10
N ASP A 263 -12.34 -7.85 9.98
CA ASP A 263 -13.31 -8.12 8.91
C ASP A 263 -14.75 -7.68 9.29
N LYS A 264 -14.91 -6.85 10.31
CA LYS A 264 -16.19 -6.45 10.89
C LYS A 264 -16.74 -5.20 10.21
N TRP A 265 -17.05 -5.35 8.93
CA TRP A 265 -17.70 -4.31 8.13
C TRP A 265 -19.19 -4.21 8.43
N ASN A 266 -19.76 -3.03 8.18
CA ASN A 266 -21.19 -2.81 8.13
C ASN A 266 -21.81 -3.77 7.11
N GLU A 267 -22.87 -4.45 7.48
CA GLU A 267 -23.59 -5.44 6.66
C GLU A 267 -24.16 -4.87 5.34
N ASN A 268 -24.40 -3.54 5.31
CA ASN A 268 -24.90 -2.82 4.13
C ASN A 268 -23.77 -2.15 3.32
N PHE A 269 -22.50 -2.44 3.66
CA PHE A 269 -21.38 -1.88 2.93
C PHE A 269 -21.33 -2.38 1.49
N LEU A 270 -21.33 -1.44 0.53
CA LEU A 270 -21.22 -1.74 -0.89
C LEU A 270 -19.81 -1.44 -1.38
N GLY A 271 -19.06 -2.50 -1.66
CA GLY A 271 -17.68 -2.43 -2.14
C GLY A 271 -17.55 -2.58 -3.67
N PHE A 272 -16.92 -1.61 -4.33
CA PHE A 272 -16.76 -1.56 -5.78
C PHE A 272 -15.43 -2.14 -6.26
N GLY A 273 -15.46 -2.72 -7.43
CA GLY A 273 -14.28 -3.17 -8.16
C GLY A 273 -14.33 -2.74 -9.63
N ASN A 274 -13.16 -2.67 -10.25
CA ASN A 274 -13.07 -2.36 -11.67
C ASN A 274 -13.85 -3.38 -12.50
N TYR A 275 -14.57 -2.91 -13.51
CA TYR A 275 -15.14 -3.77 -14.54
C TYR A 275 -15.09 -3.11 -15.93
N THR A 276 -15.13 -3.93 -16.97
CA THR A 276 -15.17 -3.44 -18.33
C THR A 276 -16.62 -3.24 -18.78
N LYS A 277 -16.96 -2.01 -19.16
CA LYS A 277 -18.27 -1.66 -19.73
C LYS A 277 -18.47 -2.33 -21.11
N PRO A 278 -19.70 -2.43 -21.59
CA PRO A 278 -19.98 -2.96 -22.94
C PRO A 278 -19.28 -2.23 -24.08
N ASP A 279 -18.93 -0.95 -23.88
CA ASP A 279 -18.16 -0.13 -24.84
C ASP A 279 -16.65 -0.40 -24.81
N GLY A 280 -16.20 -1.38 -24.02
CA GLY A 280 -14.79 -1.76 -23.85
C GLY A 280 -13.98 -0.87 -22.91
N LYS A 281 -14.59 0.15 -22.29
CA LYS A 281 -13.90 1.03 -21.33
C LYS A 281 -13.94 0.45 -19.93
N THR A 282 -12.85 0.59 -19.20
CA THR A 282 -12.82 0.24 -17.76
C THR A 282 -13.55 1.31 -16.96
N TYR A 283 -14.49 0.88 -16.11
CA TYR A 283 -15.12 1.71 -15.10
C TYR A 283 -14.42 1.45 -13.77
N LEU A 284 -13.65 2.44 -13.33
CA LEU A 284 -12.82 2.30 -12.16
C LEU A 284 -13.67 2.28 -10.88
N GLU A 285 -13.18 1.56 -9.88
CA GLU A 285 -13.80 1.50 -8.55
C GLU A 285 -14.01 2.88 -7.92
N ALA A 286 -13.01 3.76 -8.04
CA ALA A 286 -13.09 5.12 -7.51
C ALA A 286 -14.20 5.96 -8.18
N ASP A 287 -14.34 5.84 -9.51
CA ASP A 287 -15.40 6.53 -10.25
C ASP A 287 -16.79 6.03 -9.83
N GLN A 288 -16.93 4.71 -9.60
CA GLN A 288 -18.18 4.11 -9.14
C GLN A 288 -18.58 4.63 -7.75
N ILE A 289 -17.63 4.69 -6.80
CA ILE A 289 -17.88 5.23 -5.46
C ILE A 289 -18.36 6.69 -5.55
N VAL A 290 -17.65 7.51 -6.33
CA VAL A 290 -17.97 8.92 -6.52
C VAL A 290 -19.34 9.12 -7.16
N ASP A 291 -19.66 8.34 -8.20
CA ASP A 291 -20.98 8.40 -8.87
C ASP A 291 -22.11 8.02 -7.92
N HIS A 292 -21.95 6.98 -7.09
CA HIS A 292 -22.95 6.58 -6.10
C HIS A 292 -23.17 7.67 -5.04
N VAL A 293 -22.10 8.23 -4.47
CA VAL A 293 -22.20 9.33 -3.50
C VAL A 293 -22.84 10.58 -4.12
N ARG A 294 -22.57 10.88 -5.40
CA ARG A 294 -23.20 11.99 -6.11
C ARG A 294 -24.69 11.79 -6.26
N ASP A 295 -25.10 10.59 -6.65
CA ASP A 295 -26.49 10.27 -7.01
C ASP A 295 -27.35 9.88 -5.80
N ASP A 296 -26.73 9.59 -4.64
CA ASP A 296 -27.39 9.23 -3.40
C ASP A 296 -27.16 10.26 -2.27
N PRO A 297 -28.17 11.09 -1.92
CA PRO A 297 -28.10 12.03 -0.81
C PRO A 297 -27.84 11.40 0.57
N ASN A 298 -28.14 10.08 0.72
CA ASN A 298 -27.92 9.33 1.96
C ASN A 298 -26.54 8.66 2.01
N GLY A 299 -25.77 8.77 0.92
CA GLY A 299 -24.50 8.07 0.77
C GLY A 299 -23.34 8.74 1.48
N ILE A 300 -22.44 7.92 2.03
CA ILE A 300 -21.08 8.28 2.46
C ILE A 300 -20.10 7.31 1.83
N GLY A 301 -18.98 7.82 1.34
CA GLY A 301 -17.94 6.98 0.73
C GLY A 301 -16.56 7.30 1.28
N TYR A 302 -15.65 6.32 1.25
CA TYR A 302 -14.22 6.58 1.33
C TYR A 302 -13.58 6.28 -0.03
N VAL A 303 -12.71 7.18 -0.49
CA VAL A 303 -12.11 7.08 -1.82
C VAL A 303 -10.75 7.77 -1.82
N ARG A 304 -9.84 7.37 -2.71
CA ARG A 304 -8.63 8.14 -2.97
C ARG A 304 -9.00 9.44 -3.68
N TYR A 305 -8.42 10.57 -3.25
CA TYR A 305 -8.73 11.87 -3.82
C TYR A 305 -8.45 11.87 -5.34
N HIS A 306 -9.37 12.49 -6.08
CA HIS A 306 -9.22 12.68 -7.52
C HIS A 306 -9.40 14.15 -7.89
N PRO A 307 -8.47 14.78 -8.64
CA PRO A 307 -8.55 16.23 -8.95
C PRO A 307 -9.75 16.59 -9.82
N LYS A 308 -10.48 15.63 -10.35
CA LYS A 308 -11.70 15.79 -11.14
C LYS A 308 -12.96 15.36 -10.37
N PHE A 309 -12.97 15.49 -9.06
CA PHE A 309 -14.20 15.24 -8.31
C PHE A 309 -15.34 16.13 -8.82
N PRO A 310 -16.55 15.56 -9.02
CA PRO A 310 -17.73 16.35 -9.35
C PRO A 310 -17.98 17.43 -8.30
N THR A 311 -18.54 18.57 -8.74
CA THR A 311 -18.90 19.68 -7.84
C THR A 311 -20.06 19.34 -6.90
N ASP A 312 -20.72 18.23 -7.12
CA ASP A 312 -21.88 17.76 -6.38
C ASP A 312 -21.54 16.86 -5.18
N ILE A 313 -20.26 16.60 -4.96
CA ILE A 313 -19.76 15.96 -3.74
C ILE A 313 -18.88 16.92 -2.95
N LYS A 314 -18.71 16.64 -1.67
CA LYS A 314 -17.78 17.34 -0.80
C LYS A 314 -16.97 16.36 0.04
N ILE A 315 -15.75 16.79 0.37
CA ILE A 315 -14.84 16.09 1.27
C ILE A 315 -15.11 16.59 2.69
N LEU A 316 -15.16 15.66 3.64
CA LEU A 316 -15.29 15.98 5.07
C LEU A 316 -13.91 16.18 5.69
N ASP A 317 -13.83 17.12 6.64
CA ASP A 317 -12.69 17.19 7.55
C ASP A 317 -12.70 16.00 8.50
N VAL A 318 -11.53 15.44 8.81
CA VAL A 318 -11.40 14.22 9.61
C VAL A 318 -10.62 14.50 10.90
N ALA A 319 -11.05 13.89 12.01
CA ALA A 319 -10.33 13.92 13.28
C ALA A 319 -10.06 12.51 13.80
N GLU A 320 -9.00 12.33 14.58
CA GLU A 320 -8.72 11.05 15.28
C GLU A 320 -9.82 10.70 16.30
N THR A 321 -10.34 11.70 16.99
CA THR A 321 -11.37 11.54 18.02
C THR A 321 -12.54 12.50 17.81
N ASP A 322 -13.67 12.24 18.46
CA ASP A 322 -14.85 13.10 18.40
C ASP A 322 -14.60 14.53 18.92
N ALA A 323 -13.60 14.71 19.77
CA ALA A 323 -13.21 16.02 20.30
C ALA A 323 -12.40 16.87 19.29
N GLY A 324 -11.92 16.27 18.17
CA GLY A 324 -11.05 16.93 17.21
C GLY A 324 -9.56 16.92 17.66
N PRO A 325 -8.72 17.74 17.05
CA PRO A 325 -9.03 18.73 16.00
C PRO A 325 -9.45 18.06 14.69
N PHE A 326 -10.42 18.66 14.00
CA PHE A 326 -10.82 18.23 12.66
C PHE A 326 -9.88 18.86 11.63
N VAL A 327 -9.28 18.03 10.81
CA VAL A 327 -8.21 18.41 9.89
C VAL A 327 -8.73 18.34 8.46
N HIS A 328 -8.52 19.44 7.72
CA HIS A 328 -8.86 19.51 6.31
C HIS A 328 -7.85 18.74 5.45
N TYR A 329 -8.34 18.05 4.41
CA TYR A 329 -7.49 17.38 3.43
C TYR A 329 -6.73 18.41 2.59
N SER A 330 -5.44 18.50 2.76
CA SER A 330 -4.57 19.42 2.04
C SER A 330 -3.17 18.86 1.86
N MET A 331 -2.40 19.45 0.97
CA MET A 331 -1.00 19.04 0.77
C MET A 331 -0.15 19.20 2.03
N ASP A 332 -0.43 20.26 2.84
CA ASP A 332 0.30 20.51 4.09
C ASP A 332 -0.04 19.46 5.15
N THR A 333 -1.34 19.19 5.35
CA THR A 333 -1.80 18.23 6.36
C THR A 333 -1.51 16.78 6.02
N LEU A 334 -1.23 16.48 4.75
CA LEU A 334 -0.68 15.19 4.33
C LEU A 334 0.82 15.11 4.61
N GLN A 335 1.56 16.18 4.29
CA GLN A 335 3.01 16.19 4.42
C GLN A 335 3.46 16.15 5.89
N ASP A 336 2.72 16.80 6.79
CA ASP A 336 2.99 16.79 8.24
C ASP A 336 2.26 15.65 8.99
N HIS A 337 1.53 14.79 8.27
CA HIS A 337 0.78 13.65 8.78
C HIS A 337 -0.33 14.01 9.80
N SER A 338 -0.76 15.27 9.86
CA SER A 338 -1.87 15.67 10.74
C SER A 338 -3.24 15.21 10.24
N TYR A 339 -3.39 14.90 8.93
CA TYR A 339 -4.62 14.33 8.39
C TYR A 339 -4.72 12.84 8.69
N PRO A 340 -5.73 12.35 9.43
CA PRO A 340 -5.74 10.95 9.96
C PRO A 340 -5.70 9.86 8.90
N LEU A 341 -6.32 10.09 7.73
CA LEU A 341 -6.34 9.11 6.63
C LEU A 341 -5.22 9.34 5.60
N TRP A 342 -4.09 9.93 6.05
CA TRP A 342 -2.89 9.97 5.23
C TRP A 342 -2.35 8.56 4.98
N GLY A 343 -1.57 8.38 3.93
CA GLY A 343 -0.87 7.14 3.63
C GLY A 343 0.44 7.44 2.95
N GLY A 344 1.37 6.50 3.03
CA GLY A 344 2.71 6.62 2.45
C GLY A 344 3.22 5.31 1.92
N GLN A 345 4.51 5.28 1.63
CA GLN A 345 5.24 4.05 1.36
C GLN A 345 6.35 3.90 2.41
N SER A 346 6.59 2.66 2.77
CA SER A 346 7.63 2.30 3.73
C SER A 346 8.61 1.32 3.11
N PHE A 347 9.84 1.38 3.56
CA PHE A 347 10.75 0.25 3.49
C PHE A 347 10.38 -0.72 4.59
N TRP A 348 10.09 -1.94 4.19
CA TRP A 348 9.89 -3.08 5.09
C TRP A 348 11.16 -3.90 5.08
N ILE A 349 11.68 -4.18 6.27
CA ILE A 349 12.98 -4.83 6.44
C ILE A 349 12.90 -5.92 7.51
N ASP A 350 13.76 -6.90 7.39
CA ASP A 350 13.91 -8.00 8.34
C ASP A 350 14.86 -7.60 9.47
N ILE A 351 14.33 -6.95 10.53
CA ILE A 351 15.10 -6.69 11.75
C ILE A 351 14.91 -7.85 12.72
N VAL A 352 15.88 -8.76 12.75
CA VAL A 352 15.87 -9.87 13.69
C VAL A 352 16.12 -9.34 15.11
N PRO A 353 15.25 -9.62 16.09
CA PRO A 353 15.44 -9.16 17.46
C PRO A 353 16.82 -9.52 18.02
N GLY A 354 17.51 -8.54 18.59
CA GLY A 354 18.85 -8.72 19.16
C GLY A 354 20.00 -8.77 18.15
N ARG A 355 19.73 -8.56 16.86
CA ARG A 355 20.77 -8.43 15.84
C ARG A 355 20.80 -7.02 15.23
N PRO A 356 21.97 -6.52 14.86
CA PRO A 356 22.07 -5.25 14.15
C PRO A 356 21.44 -5.34 12.76
N VAL A 357 20.94 -4.23 12.26
CA VAL A 357 20.45 -4.11 10.87
C VAL A 357 21.61 -4.35 9.89
N ASP A 358 21.35 -5.09 8.81
CA ASP A 358 22.35 -5.27 7.73
C ASP A 358 22.90 -3.89 7.29
N PRO A 359 24.22 -3.71 7.27
CA PRO A 359 24.82 -2.42 6.93
C PRO A 359 24.41 -1.85 5.56
N LYS A 360 24.13 -2.71 4.55
CA LYS A 360 23.66 -2.26 3.23
C LYS A 360 22.25 -1.67 3.32
N ILE A 361 21.37 -2.34 4.04
CA ILE A 361 19.99 -1.88 4.28
C ILE A 361 20.03 -0.56 5.06
N ARG A 362 20.83 -0.51 6.13
CA ARG A 362 20.97 0.67 6.99
C ARG A 362 21.46 1.89 6.20
N GLU A 363 22.53 1.75 5.44
CA GLU A 363 23.11 2.86 4.66
C GLU A 363 22.15 3.36 3.58
N PHE A 364 21.48 2.47 2.84
CA PHE A 364 20.52 2.90 1.82
C PHE A 364 19.30 3.58 2.43
N THR A 365 18.75 3.03 3.52
CA THR A 365 17.60 3.65 4.21
C THR A 365 17.97 5.03 4.76
N ARG A 366 19.17 5.19 5.36
CA ARG A 366 19.67 6.49 5.80
C ARG A 366 19.84 7.49 4.64
N PHE A 367 20.30 7.02 3.48
CA PHE A 367 20.39 7.86 2.29
C PHE A 367 19.01 8.32 1.82
N VAL A 368 18.03 7.42 1.71
CA VAL A 368 16.65 7.77 1.29
C VAL A 368 16.00 8.76 2.27
N LEU A 369 16.21 8.58 3.57
CA LEU A 369 15.72 9.48 4.62
C LEU A 369 16.50 10.80 4.75
N SER A 370 17.64 10.93 4.11
CA SER A 370 18.46 12.15 4.15
C SER A 370 17.85 13.26 3.29
N ARG A 371 18.37 14.49 3.49
CA ARG A 371 18.01 15.61 2.65
C ARG A 371 18.24 15.31 1.16
N GLN A 372 19.35 14.69 0.79
CA GLN A 372 19.66 14.33 -0.58
C GLN A 372 18.67 13.33 -1.18
N GLY A 373 18.25 12.31 -0.43
CA GLY A 373 17.25 11.35 -0.87
C GLY A 373 15.87 11.99 -1.04
N GLN A 374 15.48 12.89 -0.13
CA GLN A 374 14.21 13.61 -0.17
C GLN A 374 14.19 14.74 -1.22
N GLU A 375 15.35 15.35 -1.54
CA GLU A 375 15.48 16.28 -2.68
C GLU A 375 15.22 15.58 -4.02
N LEU A 376 15.67 14.33 -4.19
CA LEU A 376 15.39 13.54 -5.40
C LEU A 376 13.89 13.20 -5.49
N LEU A 377 13.25 12.88 -4.38
CA LEU A 377 11.82 12.66 -4.30
C LEU A 377 11.03 13.93 -4.65
N GLN A 378 11.41 15.08 -4.07
CA GLN A 378 10.81 16.37 -4.42
C GLN A 378 11.05 16.76 -5.89
N LYS A 379 12.19 16.38 -6.46
CA LYS A 379 12.51 16.58 -7.90
C LYS A 379 11.58 15.75 -8.79
N ASP A 380 11.27 14.51 -8.41
CA ASP A 380 10.29 13.65 -9.11
C ASP A 380 8.89 14.28 -9.07
N GLY A 381 8.52 14.89 -7.94
CA GLY A 381 7.28 15.64 -7.78
C GLY A 381 6.02 14.79 -7.87
N LYS A 382 6.10 13.48 -7.65
CA LYS A 382 4.94 12.56 -7.64
C LYS A 382 4.44 12.32 -6.21
N TYR A 383 5.34 12.00 -5.30
CA TYR A 383 5.08 11.85 -3.88
C TYR A 383 5.45 13.13 -3.11
N LEU A 384 4.97 13.27 -1.88
CA LEU A 384 5.36 14.34 -0.98
C LEU A 384 6.56 13.89 -0.13
N PRO A 385 7.57 14.78 0.08
CA PRO A 385 8.70 14.46 0.93
C PRO A 385 8.28 14.40 2.41
N LEU A 386 9.06 13.69 3.20
CA LEU A 386 8.86 13.58 4.64
C LEU A 386 9.24 14.86 5.38
N ASP A 387 8.60 15.09 6.51
CA ASP A 387 9.01 16.08 7.48
C ASP A 387 10.18 15.58 8.36
N ALA A 388 10.77 16.47 9.13
CA ALA A 388 11.92 16.15 9.98
C ALA A 388 11.55 15.19 11.12
N ALA A 389 10.33 15.23 11.65
CA ALA A 389 9.91 14.36 12.74
C ALA A 389 9.82 12.91 12.28
N THR A 390 9.18 12.67 11.14
CA THR A 390 9.07 11.33 10.52
C THR A 390 10.44 10.76 10.15
N VAL A 391 11.33 11.59 9.58
CA VAL A 391 12.71 11.16 9.28
C VAL A 391 13.45 10.74 10.54
N GLN A 392 13.35 11.51 11.62
CA GLN A 392 14.02 11.17 12.89
C GLN A 392 13.49 9.87 13.49
N GLU A 393 12.20 9.60 13.38
CA GLU A 393 11.61 8.33 13.84
C GLU A 393 12.15 7.15 13.03
N GLY A 394 12.18 7.26 11.71
CA GLY A 394 12.77 6.23 10.83
C GLY A 394 14.26 5.97 11.12
N LEU A 395 15.03 7.01 11.41
CA LEU A 395 16.46 6.89 11.76
C LEU A 395 16.68 6.22 13.13
N LYS A 396 15.77 6.41 14.10
CA LYS A 396 15.84 5.70 15.39
C LYS A 396 15.64 4.20 15.24
N THR A 397 14.77 3.78 14.35
CA THR A 397 14.49 2.37 14.07
C THR A 397 15.71 1.62 13.52
N LEU A 398 16.68 2.32 12.91
CA LEU A 398 17.91 1.74 12.36
C LEU A 398 19.05 1.57 13.38
N ARG A 399 18.88 2.00 14.62
CA ARG A 399 19.89 1.91 15.71
C ARG A 399 19.79 0.56 16.42
#